data_ae287d7a5f3435dbf84bf7cd307f76a1
#
_entry.id   ae287d7a5f3435dbf84bf7cd307f76a1
#
_cell.length_a   1.000
_cell.length_b   1.000
_cell.length_c   1.000
_cell.angle_alpha   90.00
_cell.angle_beta   90.00
_cell.angle_gamma   90.00
#
_symmetry.space_group_name_H-M   'P 1'
#
loop_
_entity.id
_entity.type
_entity.pdbx_description
1 polymer ?
#
loop_
_entity_poly.entity_id
_entity_poly.type
_entity_poly.pdbx_seq_one_letter_code
_entity_poly.pdbx_strand_id
1 'polypeptide(L)'
;MREAHERTLTVLDFSHVSMMDFSCADEVIAKLLLRYCAENPPHEAYFLFRGVTDDHWEAIETVLERHGLALAIEQEDGIHVVGVLSERERRAWEAVTRRGRAAAADLAGEIGETEPDVRSTLDALWRRRLVMRLNEEYVALGGDRG
;
A
#
# COMPACT_ATOMS: atom_id res chain seq x y z
N MET A 1 -0.79 -28.18 0.87
CA MET A 1 -1.06 -27.46 0.88
C MET A 1 -0.85 -26.49 0.52
N ARG A 2 -0.98 -26.26 -0.08
CA ARG A 2 -0.73 -25.43 -0.48
C ARG A 2 -0.78 -24.40 -0.02
N GLU A 3 -0.36 -23.99 -0.04
CA GLU A 3 -0.40 -23.10 0.41
C GLU A 3 -1.04 -22.18 0.23
N ALA A 4 -1.52 -22.06 0.41
CA ALA A 4 -2.52 -21.14 0.68
C ALA A 4 -2.09 -19.70 0.68
N HIS A 5 -0.98 -19.41 0.29
CA HIS A 5 -0.46 -18.05 0.28
C HIS A 5 -0.38 -17.51 -1.12
N GLU A 6 -1.52 -17.55 -1.79
CA GLU A 6 -1.58 -16.88 -3.06
C GLU A 6 -1.54 -15.39 -2.83
N ARG A 7 -0.59 -14.73 -3.45
CA ARG A 7 -0.50 -13.28 -3.44
C ARG A 7 -1.05 -12.77 -4.75
N THR A 8 -1.91 -11.79 -4.66
CA THR A 8 -2.44 -11.16 -5.86
C THR A 8 -2.22 -9.66 -5.78
N LEU A 9 -1.83 -9.08 -6.90
CA LEU A 9 -1.77 -7.63 -7.03
C LEU A 9 -2.83 -7.25 -8.03
N THR A 10 -3.83 -6.52 -7.56
CA THR A 10 -4.92 -6.07 -8.41
C THR A 10 -4.72 -4.59 -8.71
N VAL A 11 -4.71 -4.26 -10.00
CA VAL A 11 -4.61 -2.87 -10.42
C VAL A 11 -6.03 -2.37 -10.68
N LEU A 12 -6.44 -1.35 -9.92
CA LEU A 12 -7.76 -0.76 -10.06
C LEU A 12 -7.63 0.52 -10.89
N ASP A 13 -8.14 0.46 -12.11
CA ASP A 13 -8.00 1.55 -13.08
C ASP A 13 -9.24 2.43 -13.07
N PHE A 14 -9.07 3.67 -12.66
CA PHE A 14 -10.15 4.64 -12.55
C PHE A 14 -10.24 5.57 -13.77
N SER A 15 -9.46 5.32 -14.81
CA SER A 15 -9.41 6.22 -15.97
C SER A 15 -10.75 6.33 -16.69
N HIS A 16 -11.63 5.33 -16.54
CA HIS A 16 -12.95 5.35 -17.15
C HIS A 16 -14.06 5.78 -16.20
N VAL A 17 -13.70 6.14 -14.97
CA VAL A 17 -14.68 6.62 -13.99
C VAL A 17 -14.74 8.14 -14.11
N SER A 18 -15.89 8.66 -14.54
CA SER A 18 -16.01 10.10 -14.76
C SER A 18 -16.14 10.88 -13.47
N MET A 19 -16.92 10.36 -12.52
CA MET A 19 -17.15 11.02 -11.24
C MET A 19 -17.15 10.00 -10.12
N MET A 20 -16.71 10.44 -8.95
CA MET A 20 -16.75 9.61 -7.77
C MET A 20 -17.10 10.48 -6.58
N ASP A 21 -18.27 10.25 -5.97
CA ASP A 21 -18.61 10.95 -4.75
C ASP A 21 -18.14 10.17 -3.53
N PHE A 22 -18.34 10.74 -2.36
CA PHE A 22 -17.89 10.12 -1.12
C PHE A 22 -18.52 8.75 -0.91
N SER A 23 -19.81 8.61 -1.17
CA SER A 23 -20.49 7.33 -0.98
C SER A 23 -19.91 6.23 -1.85
N CYS A 24 -19.61 6.54 -3.09
CA CYS A 24 -19.02 5.58 -4.01
C CYS A 24 -17.62 5.19 -3.57
N ALA A 25 -16.81 6.18 -3.19
CA ALA A 25 -15.45 5.92 -2.72
C ALA A 25 -15.47 5.08 -1.45
N ASP A 26 -16.37 5.41 -0.52
CA ASP A 26 -16.48 4.66 0.73
C ASP A 26 -16.86 3.20 0.46
N GLU A 27 -17.83 3.00 -0.43
CA GLU A 27 -18.30 1.65 -0.75
C GLU A 27 -17.20 0.79 -1.39
N VAL A 28 -16.46 1.36 -2.32
CA VAL A 28 -15.46 0.60 -3.08
C VAL A 28 -14.14 0.51 -2.33
N ILE A 29 -13.60 1.64 -1.94
CA ILE A 29 -12.24 1.70 -1.40
C ILE A 29 -12.18 1.27 0.05
N ALA A 30 -13.03 1.83 0.89
CA ALA A 30 -12.97 1.53 2.32
C ALA A 30 -13.30 0.07 2.60
N LYS A 31 -14.33 -0.47 1.98
CA LYS A 31 -14.69 -1.86 2.21
C LYS A 31 -13.61 -2.82 1.75
N LEU A 32 -13.00 -2.51 0.61
CA LEU A 32 -11.93 -3.33 0.08
C LEU A 32 -10.72 -3.32 1.01
N LEU A 33 -10.26 -2.14 1.40
CA LEU A 33 -9.08 -2.03 2.24
C LEU A 33 -9.32 -2.59 3.64
N LEU A 34 -10.47 -2.32 4.22
CA LEU A 34 -10.78 -2.83 5.55
C LEU A 34 -10.82 -4.36 5.57
N ARG A 35 -11.32 -4.95 4.50
CA ARG A 35 -11.40 -6.40 4.42
C ARG A 35 -10.03 -7.07 4.35
N TYR A 36 -9.11 -6.49 3.55
CA TYR A 36 -7.81 -7.13 3.31
C TYR A 36 -6.70 -6.64 4.23
N CYS A 37 -6.92 -5.56 4.95
CA CYS A 37 -5.98 -5.09 5.96
C CYS A 37 -6.33 -5.59 7.36
N ALA A 38 -7.37 -6.40 7.47
CA ALA A 38 -7.78 -6.99 8.74
C ALA A 38 -6.79 -8.06 9.18
N GLU A 39 -6.89 -8.47 10.44
CA GLU A 39 -6.00 -9.48 11.00
C GLU A 39 -6.05 -10.80 10.25
N ASN A 40 -7.25 -11.21 9.83
CA ASN A 40 -7.45 -12.48 9.15
C ASN A 40 -8.12 -12.26 7.80
N PRO A 41 -7.39 -11.73 6.83
CA PRO A 41 -7.99 -11.51 5.52
C PRO A 41 -8.25 -12.84 4.80
N PRO A 42 -9.19 -12.86 3.85
CA PRO A 42 -9.51 -14.09 3.11
C PRO A 42 -8.29 -14.66 2.40
N HIS A 43 -7.45 -13.80 1.89
CA HIS A 43 -6.17 -14.18 1.27
C HIS A 43 -5.30 -12.94 1.20
N GLU A 44 -4.06 -13.12 0.84
CA GLU A 44 -3.13 -12.00 0.76
C GLU A 44 -3.31 -11.28 -0.57
N ALA A 45 -3.93 -10.11 -0.53
CA ALA A 45 -4.20 -9.33 -1.73
C ALA A 45 -3.68 -7.92 -1.56
N TYR A 46 -3.11 -7.40 -2.63
CA TYR A 46 -2.55 -6.05 -2.67
C TYR A 46 -3.24 -5.26 -3.77
N PHE A 47 -3.32 -3.96 -3.60
CA PHE A 47 -4.06 -3.11 -4.52
C PHE A 47 -3.22 -1.93 -4.95
N LEU A 48 -3.23 -1.67 -6.25
CA LEU A 48 -2.55 -0.52 -6.83
C LEU A 48 -3.59 0.24 -7.62
N PHE A 49 -3.78 1.50 -7.27
CA PHE A 49 -4.79 2.34 -7.92
C PHE A 49 -4.13 3.17 -9.01
N ARG A 50 -4.79 3.31 -10.13
CA ARG A 50 -4.27 4.09 -11.25
C ARG A 50 -5.42 4.83 -11.93
N GLY A 51 -5.06 5.81 -12.76
CA GLY A 51 -6.06 6.59 -13.48
C GLY A 51 -6.88 7.50 -12.60
N VAL A 52 -6.37 7.81 -11.40
CA VAL A 52 -7.05 8.69 -10.46
C VAL A 52 -6.82 10.14 -10.90
N THR A 53 -7.91 10.87 -11.07
CA THR A 53 -7.85 12.27 -11.46
C THR A 53 -8.19 13.16 -10.27
N ASP A 54 -8.03 14.47 -10.46
CA ASP A 54 -8.37 15.42 -9.42
C ASP A 54 -9.84 15.31 -8.99
N ASP A 55 -10.70 14.92 -9.93
CA ASP A 55 -12.13 14.74 -9.63
C ASP A 55 -12.38 13.61 -8.66
N HIS A 56 -11.53 12.60 -8.67
CA HIS A 56 -11.66 11.46 -7.76
C HIS A 56 -11.00 11.72 -6.42
N TRP A 57 -10.02 12.59 -6.41
CA TRP A 57 -9.06 12.72 -5.33
C TRP A 57 -9.70 13.13 -4.01
N GLU A 58 -10.57 14.13 -4.06
CA GLU A 58 -11.20 14.63 -2.85
C GLU A 58 -12.00 13.54 -2.13
N ALA A 59 -12.78 12.78 -2.88
CA ALA A 59 -13.57 11.71 -2.29
C ALA A 59 -12.68 10.62 -1.72
N ILE A 60 -11.62 10.26 -2.42
CA ILE A 60 -10.68 9.23 -1.96
C ILE A 60 -9.98 9.67 -0.67
N GLU A 61 -9.48 10.90 -0.64
CA GLU A 61 -8.81 11.40 0.56
C GLU A 61 -9.73 11.43 1.77
N THR A 62 -10.97 11.84 1.56
CA THR A 62 -11.95 11.90 2.64
C THR A 62 -12.18 10.50 3.23
N VAL A 63 -12.32 9.50 2.37
CA VAL A 63 -12.51 8.12 2.82
C VAL A 63 -11.29 7.62 3.59
N LEU A 64 -10.10 7.88 3.08
CA LEU A 64 -8.89 7.43 3.73
C LEU A 64 -8.73 8.06 5.11
N GLU A 65 -8.99 9.35 5.23
CA GLU A 65 -8.92 10.04 6.52
C GLU A 65 -9.95 9.50 7.50
N ARG A 66 -11.15 9.28 7.02
CA ARG A 66 -12.25 8.82 7.87
C ARG A 66 -11.96 7.47 8.50
N HIS A 67 -11.34 6.58 7.76
CA HIS A 67 -11.08 5.20 8.21
C HIS A 67 -9.65 4.95 8.64
N GLY A 68 -8.80 5.96 8.59
CA GLY A 68 -7.39 5.80 8.96
C GLY A 68 -6.64 4.89 8.01
N LEU A 69 -6.96 4.96 6.73
CA LEU A 69 -6.39 4.07 5.72
C LEU A 69 -5.40 4.79 4.82
N ALA A 70 -4.63 4.00 4.08
CA ALA A 70 -3.70 4.50 3.06
C ALA A 70 -3.72 3.53 1.89
N LEU A 71 -3.35 4.03 0.72
CA LEU A 71 -3.27 3.19 -0.47
C LEU A 71 -2.14 3.65 -1.38
N ALA A 72 -1.77 2.78 -2.32
CA ALA A 72 -0.73 3.07 -3.30
C ALA A 72 -1.36 3.45 -4.62
N ILE A 73 -0.83 4.50 -5.24
CA ILE A 73 -1.33 5.01 -6.52
C ILE A 73 -0.20 5.00 -7.53
N GLU A 74 -0.50 4.51 -8.73
CA GLU A 74 0.45 4.56 -9.84
C GLU A 74 0.18 5.82 -10.66
N GLN A 75 1.21 6.63 -10.83
CA GLN A 75 1.14 7.85 -11.63
C GLN A 75 2.26 7.81 -12.66
N GLU A 76 2.33 8.85 -13.52
CA GLU A 76 3.31 8.88 -14.59
C GLU A 76 4.75 8.80 -14.10
N ASP A 77 5.03 9.42 -12.96
CA ASP A 77 6.38 9.46 -12.40
C ASP A 77 6.67 8.31 -11.44
N GLY A 78 5.75 7.39 -11.26
CA GLY A 78 5.97 6.24 -10.42
C GLY A 78 4.83 5.97 -9.46
N ILE A 79 5.11 5.17 -8.43
CA ILE A 79 4.12 4.79 -7.45
C ILE A 79 4.26 5.67 -6.22
N HIS A 80 3.13 6.15 -5.71
CA HIS A 80 3.08 7.00 -4.52
C HIS A 80 2.13 6.40 -3.50
N VAL A 81 2.34 6.71 -2.24
CA VAL A 81 1.43 6.30 -1.19
C VAL A 81 0.70 7.53 -0.67
N VAL A 82 -0.61 7.39 -0.46
CA VAL A 82 -1.44 8.48 0.02
C VAL A 82 -2.33 7.99 1.15
N GLY A 83 -2.74 8.92 2.00
CA GLY A 83 -3.63 8.61 3.11
C GLY A 83 -2.97 8.85 4.45
N VAL A 84 -3.42 8.09 5.45
CA VAL A 84 -2.97 8.27 6.83
C VAL A 84 -1.75 7.41 7.10
N LEU A 85 -0.57 8.04 7.12
CA LEU A 85 0.70 7.39 7.39
C LEU A 85 1.52 8.26 8.33
N SER A 86 2.25 7.60 9.24
CA SER A 86 3.22 8.31 10.05
C SER A 86 4.44 8.65 9.20
N GLU A 87 5.22 9.60 9.66
CA GLU A 87 6.47 9.97 8.98
C GLU A 87 7.38 8.76 8.84
N ARG A 88 7.45 7.95 9.89
CA ARG A 88 8.28 6.73 9.88
C ARG A 88 7.80 5.73 8.83
N GLU A 89 6.50 5.52 8.76
CA GLU A 89 5.94 4.62 7.76
C GLU A 89 6.23 5.12 6.34
N ARG A 90 6.08 6.41 6.12
CA ARG A 90 6.32 7.00 4.79
C ARG A 90 7.78 6.83 4.38
N ARG A 91 8.69 7.08 5.30
CA ARG A 91 10.12 6.91 5.00
C ARG A 91 10.47 5.48 4.65
N ALA A 92 9.96 4.53 5.43
CA ALA A 92 10.23 3.13 5.19
C ALA A 92 9.64 2.70 3.85
N TRP A 93 8.42 3.12 3.55
CA TRP A 93 7.77 2.80 2.29
C TRP A 93 8.56 3.34 1.09
N GLU A 94 9.00 4.58 1.19
CA GLU A 94 9.77 5.19 0.11
C GLU A 94 11.10 4.48 -0.10
N ALA A 95 11.75 4.07 0.97
CA ALA A 95 13.01 3.36 0.88
C ALA A 95 12.85 2.01 0.19
N VAL A 96 11.82 1.25 0.55
CA VAL A 96 11.54 -0.04 -0.09
C VAL A 96 11.19 0.17 -1.56
N THR A 97 10.36 1.16 -1.84
CA THR A 97 9.92 1.43 -3.21
C THR A 97 11.08 1.82 -4.10
N ARG A 98 11.99 2.62 -3.56
CA ARG A 98 13.17 3.06 -4.32
C ARG A 98 14.08 1.88 -4.67
N ARG A 99 14.21 0.91 -3.77
CA ARG A 99 15.05 -0.26 -4.00
C ARG A 99 14.34 -1.39 -4.74
N GLY A 100 13.01 -1.40 -4.72
CA GLY A 100 12.22 -2.49 -5.26
C GLY A 100 12.02 -3.60 -4.26
N ARG A 101 13.06 -4.00 -3.56
CA ARG A 101 12.96 -4.97 -2.45
C ARG A 101 14.14 -4.73 -1.51
N ALA A 102 13.92 -5.02 -0.24
CA ALA A 102 14.97 -4.84 0.76
C ALA A 102 14.60 -5.56 2.06
N ALA A 103 15.62 -5.95 2.80
CA ALA A 103 15.42 -6.47 4.16
C ALA A 103 15.49 -5.30 5.14
N ALA A 104 14.95 -5.52 6.35
CA ALA A 104 14.99 -4.47 7.37
C ALA A 104 16.43 -4.06 7.71
N ALA A 105 17.36 -5.02 7.71
CA ALA A 105 18.76 -4.71 7.99
C ALA A 105 19.36 -3.75 6.98
N ASP A 106 18.97 -3.91 5.71
CA ASP A 106 19.47 -3.03 4.64
C ASP A 106 18.99 -1.60 4.82
N LEU A 107 17.78 -1.43 5.32
CA LEU A 107 17.18 -0.12 5.44
C LEU A 107 17.53 0.58 6.75
N ALA A 108 17.91 -0.17 7.77
CA ALA A 108 18.21 0.41 9.08
C ALA A 108 19.27 1.50 8.99
N GLY A 109 20.36 1.23 8.28
CA GLY A 109 21.41 2.22 8.10
C GLY A 109 20.97 3.40 7.26
N GLU A 110 20.18 3.15 6.25
CA GLU A 110 19.71 4.21 5.36
C GLU A 110 18.74 5.14 6.04
N ILE A 111 17.83 4.59 6.87
CA ILE A 111 16.81 5.38 7.55
C ILE A 111 17.36 6.01 8.84
N GLY A 112 18.38 5.40 9.40
CA GLY A 112 18.96 5.88 10.65
C GLY A 112 18.24 5.37 11.88
N GLU A 113 17.67 4.17 11.79
CA GLU A 113 16.97 3.52 12.90
C GLU A 113 17.52 2.12 13.11
N THR A 114 17.17 1.51 14.23
CA THR A 114 17.61 0.14 14.50
C THR A 114 16.85 -0.85 13.63
N GLU A 115 17.46 -2.01 13.39
CA GLU A 115 16.80 -3.05 12.59
C GLU A 115 15.44 -3.47 13.17
N PRO A 116 15.30 -3.71 14.49
CA PRO A 116 13.99 -4.06 15.05
C PRO A 116 12.93 -3.00 14.82
N ASP A 117 13.31 -1.72 14.92
CA ASP A 117 12.37 -0.63 14.68
C ASP A 117 11.94 -0.57 13.24
N VAL A 118 12.88 -0.74 12.31
CA VAL A 118 12.58 -0.75 10.89
C VAL A 118 11.69 -1.93 10.55
N ARG A 119 12.00 -3.10 11.11
CA ARG A 119 11.20 -4.29 10.88
C ARG A 119 9.75 -4.10 11.35
N SER A 120 9.59 -3.50 12.52
CA SER A 120 8.27 -3.21 13.07
C SER A 120 7.47 -2.30 12.14
N THR A 121 8.12 -1.26 11.62
CA THR A 121 7.49 -0.32 10.69
C THR A 121 7.11 -1.01 9.39
N LEU A 122 8.02 -1.82 8.84
CA LEU A 122 7.75 -2.53 7.59
C LEU A 122 6.64 -3.56 7.75
N ASP A 123 6.58 -4.24 8.89
CA ASP A 123 5.50 -5.18 9.16
C ASP A 123 4.15 -4.45 9.24
N ALA A 124 4.14 -3.24 9.81
CA ALA A 124 2.94 -2.44 9.84
C ALA A 124 2.48 -2.08 8.43
N LEU A 125 3.42 -1.71 7.56
CA LEU A 125 3.11 -1.43 6.15
C LEU A 125 2.59 -2.68 5.44
N TRP A 126 3.18 -3.82 5.72
CA TRP A 126 2.75 -5.07 5.12
C TRP A 126 1.31 -5.40 5.54
N ARG A 127 0.97 -5.23 6.81
CA ARG A 127 -0.40 -5.47 7.28
C ARG A 127 -1.40 -4.53 6.63
N ARG A 128 -0.95 -3.34 6.26
CA ARG A 128 -1.79 -2.37 5.56
C ARG A 128 -1.80 -2.59 4.06
N ARG A 129 -1.13 -3.64 3.60
CA ARG A 129 -1.04 -4.03 2.18
C ARG A 129 -0.39 -2.96 1.31
N LEU A 130 0.56 -2.24 1.88
CA LEU A 130 1.31 -1.21 1.15
C LEU A 130 2.65 -1.72 0.64
N VAL A 131 3.15 -2.81 1.21
CA VAL A 131 4.31 -3.54 0.70
C VAL A 131 4.02 -5.03 0.80
N MET A 132 4.70 -5.81 -0.02
CA MET A 132 4.64 -7.27 0.06
C MET A 132 5.76 -7.77 0.96
N ARG A 133 5.62 -8.98 1.45
CA ARG A 133 6.66 -9.60 2.26
C ARG A 133 6.96 -10.98 1.70
N LEU A 134 8.23 -11.21 1.38
CA LEU A 134 8.73 -12.49 0.88
C LEU A 134 9.86 -12.94 1.79
N ASN A 135 9.60 -13.94 2.61
CA ASN A 135 10.57 -14.42 3.58
C ASN A 135 10.94 -13.27 4.52
N GLU A 136 12.20 -12.84 4.49
CA GLU A 136 12.64 -11.76 5.36
C GLU A 136 12.85 -10.45 4.62
N GLU A 137 12.38 -10.39 3.38
CA GLU A 137 12.49 -9.18 2.58
C GLU A 137 11.13 -8.57 2.33
N TYR A 138 11.11 -7.26 2.13
CA TYR A 138 9.90 -6.52 1.80
C TYR A 138 10.02 -6.03 0.36
N VAL A 139 8.94 -6.15 -0.38
CA VAL A 139 8.94 -5.89 -1.81
C VAL A 139 7.92 -4.79 -2.12
N ALA A 140 8.33 -3.80 -2.89
CA ALA A 140 7.45 -2.73 -3.29
C ALA A 140 6.34 -3.25 -4.18
N LEU A 141 5.16 -2.65 -4.07
CA LEU A 141 4.07 -2.96 -4.99
C LEU A 141 4.52 -2.56 -6.39
N GLY A 142 4.45 -3.50 -7.30
CA GLY A 142 4.91 -3.26 -8.66
C GLY A 142 6.41 -3.34 -8.85
N GLY A 143 7.17 -3.60 -7.79
CA GLY A 143 8.62 -3.67 -7.87
C GLY A 143 9.13 -4.77 -8.78
N ASP A 144 8.38 -5.84 -8.90
CA ASP A 144 8.75 -6.98 -9.74
C ASP A 144 8.20 -6.88 -11.17
N ARG A 145 7.59 -5.76 -11.50
CA ARG A 145 7.01 -5.58 -12.84
C ARG A 145 8.02 -5.12 -13.87
N GLY A 146 9.14 -4.80 -13.40
CA GLY A 146 10.22 -4.24 -14.13
C GLY A 146 10.63 -4.59 -15.39
#